data_bd0ee4d1c12a99198f251e92c89045cb
#
_entry.id   bd0ee4d1c12a99198f251e92c89045cb
#
_cell.length_a   1.000
_cell.length_b   1.000
_cell.length_c   1.000
_cell.angle_alpha   90.00
_cell.angle_beta   90.00
_cell.angle_gamma   90.00
#
_symmetry.space_group_name_H-M   'P 1'
#
loop_
_entity.id
_entity.type
_entity.pdbx_description
1 polymer ?
#
loop_
_entity_poly.entity_id
_entity_poly.type
_entity_poly.pdbx_seq_one_letter_code
_entity_poly.pdbx_strand_id
1 'polypeptide(L)'
;MKGIILAGGAGSRLYPLTLVASKQLQPVYDKPMIYHPLTTLLEGGIREICLISTPRDLPRFQQLLGDGSRMGISIEYREQAKPEGIAQAFLIAESFIGGDAVSLILGDNIFYGNNGFGEAFAEFTSGATVFGYHVHDPERYGVVEFDAAGKAISIEEKPKQPKSHYAVPGLYIYDNEVVTIAKNLKPSARGELEITAVNVEYLKRGQLRVEKLSRGFAWLDAGTSSSLHEASAYVQTIESRTGIKIGCPEEAAFRSGFLNISELTAIAESMPNCEYRAYLEEVVKEEVRGRRSEVRDKKSECSGSFSDQQ
;
A
#
# COMPACT_ATOMS: atom_id res chain seq x y z
N MET A 1 11.93 8.79 0.15
CA MET A 1 11.53 7.42 -0.29
C MET A 1 10.52 7.52 -1.40
N LYS A 2 10.60 6.67 -2.42
CA LYS A 2 9.66 6.60 -3.55
C LYS A 2 8.80 5.34 -3.46
N GLY A 3 7.65 5.33 -4.13
CA GLY A 3 6.73 4.20 -4.13
C GLY A 3 6.61 3.54 -5.51
N ILE A 4 6.50 2.21 -5.55
CA ILE A 4 6.15 1.46 -6.75
C ILE A 4 4.87 0.70 -6.47
N ILE A 5 3.88 0.86 -7.33
CA ILE A 5 2.69 0.00 -7.36
C ILE A 5 2.82 -0.95 -8.54
N LEU A 6 2.96 -2.25 -8.27
CA LEU A 6 3.00 -3.25 -9.32
C LEU A 6 1.58 -3.76 -9.61
N ALA A 7 1.00 -3.26 -10.68
CA ALA A 7 -0.35 -3.56 -11.14
C ALA A 7 -0.34 -4.34 -12.47
N GLY A 8 0.69 -5.17 -12.68
CA GLY A 8 0.86 -6.03 -13.84
C GLY A 8 0.25 -7.42 -13.66
N GLY A 9 0.54 -8.29 -14.62
CA GLY A 9 0.12 -9.69 -14.62
C GLY A 9 -1.16 -9.97 -15.40
N ALA A 10 -1.32 -11.21 -15.87
CA ALA A 10 -2.43 -11.62 -16.73
C ALA A 10 -3.79 -11.75 -16.01
N GLY A 11 -3.78 -11.83 -14.68
CA GLY A 11 -5.01 -11.98 -13.88
C GLY A 11 -5.82 -13.24 -14.22
N SER A 12 -5.17 -14.30 -14.70
CA SER A 12 -5.84 -15.51 -15.22
C SER A 12 -6.76 -16.20 -14.21
N ARG A 13 -6.46 -16.10 -12.92
CA ARG A 13 -7.30 -16.65 -11.84
C ARG A 13 -8.64 -15.92 -11.65
N LEU A 14 -8.78 -14.72 -12.22
CA LEU A 14 -10.01 -13.92 -12.21
C LEU A 14 -10.71 -13.91 -13.59
N TYR A 15 -10.29 -14.77 -14.54
CA TYR A 15 -11.01 -14.92 -15.80
C TYR A 15 -12.45 -15.39 -15.55
N PRO A 16 -13.51 -14.82 -16.21
CA PRO A 16 -13.44 -13.87 -17.34
C PRO A 16 -13.42 -12.39 -16.99
N LEU A 17 -13.43 -11.98 -15.71
CA LEU A 17 -13.43 -10.55 -15.30
C LEU A 17 -12.25 -9.78 -15.93
N THR A 18 -11.10 -10.43 -16.04
CA THR A 18 -9.88 -9.83 -16.60
C THR A 18 -9.82 -9.73 -18.11
N LEU A 19 -10.88 -10.18 -18.83
CA LEU A 19 -11.01 -9.90 -20.25
C LEU A 19 -11.15 -8.41 -20.56
N VAL A 20 -11.86 -7.68 -19.71
CA VAL A 20 -12.20 -6.27 -19.96
C VAL A 20 -11.15 -5.33 -19.35
N ALA A 21 -10.69 -5.61 -18.13
CA ALA A 21 -9.74 -4.78 -17.42
C ALA A 21 -8.84 -5.63 -16.51
N SER A 22 -7.67 -5.09 -16.13
CA SER A 22 -6.81 -5.74 -15.13
C SER A 22 -7.55 -5.99 -13.83
N LYS A 23 -7.06 -6.92 -13.01
CA LYS A 23 -7.68 -7.22 -11.71
C LYS A 23 -7.69 -6.01 -10.78
N GLN A 24 -6.66 -5.17 -10.84
CA GLN A 24 -6.52 -3.99 -9.99
C GLN A 24 -7.51 -2.86 -10.33
N LEU A 25 -8.18 -2.96 -11.49
CA LEU A 25 -9.27 -2.08 -11.88
C LEU A 25 -10.67 -2.68 -11.56
N GLN A 26 -10.73 -3.93 -11.09
CA GLN A 26 -11.97 -4.52 -10.62
C GLN A 26 -12.41 -3.86 -9.31
N PRO A 27 -13.73 -3.76 -9.07
CA PRO A 27 -14.23 -3.17 -7.84
C PRO A 27 -13.94 -4.06 -6.63
N VAL A 28 -13.53 -3.43 -5.54
CA VAL A 28 -13.59 -3.98 -4.20
C VAL A 28 -14.63 -3.16 -3.45
N TYR A 29 -15.84 -3.71 -3.35
CA TYR A 29 -17.05 -3.06 -2.86
C TYR A 29 -17.43 -1.82 -3.70
N ASP A 30 -17.05 -0.61 -3.29
CA ASP A 30 -17.51 0.67 -3.86
C ASP A 30 -16.44 1.42 -4.67
N LYS A 31 -15.21 0.89 -4.79
CA LYS A 31 -14.10 1.55 -5.49
C LYS A 31 -13.15 0.57 -6.19
N PRO A 32 -12.34 1.04 -7.16
CA PRO A 32 -11.34 0.20 -7.81
C PRO A 32 -10.29 -0.32 -6.82
N MET A 33 -9.88 -1.57 -6.95
CA MET A 33 -8.89 -2.23 -6.09
C MET A 33 -7.61 -1.41 -5.93
N ILE A 34 -7.14 -0.74 -6.99
CA ILE A 34 -5.89 0.04 -6.98
C ILE A 34 -5.89 1.19 -5.96
N TYR A 35 -7.07 1.65 -5.51
CA TYR A 35 -7.18 2.68 -4.50
C TYR A 35 -6.59 2.25 -3.15
N HIS A 36 -6.70 0.97 -2.80
CA HIS A 36 -6.19 0.45 -1.53
C HIS A 36 -4.66 0.50 -1.44
N PRO A 37 -3.87 -0.08 -2.37
CA PRO A 37 -2.42 0.04 -2.32
C PRO A 37 -1.94 1.49 -2.49
N LEU A 38 -2.64 2.32 -3.27
CA LEU A 38 -2.33 3.75 -3.36
C LEU A 38 -2.49 4.42 -1.99
N THR A 39 -3.62 4.20 -1.30
CA THR A 39 -3.88 4.71 0.05
C THR A 39 -2.78 4.30 1.03
N THR A 40 -2.36 3.02 1.01
CA THR A 40 -1.28 2.52 1.88
C THR A 40 0.03 3.28 1.68
N LEU A 41 0.41 3.60 0.43
CA LEU A 41 1.62 4.39 0.17
C LEU A 41 1.47 5.84 0.64
N LEU A 42 0.30 6.44 0.46
CA LEU A 42 0.01 7.82 0.92
C LEU A 42 0.07 7.92 2.44
N GLU A 43 -0.53 6.97 3.17
CA GLU A 43 -0.44 6.84 4.62
C GLU A 43 1.01 6.65 5.11
N GLY A 44 1.84 5.99 4.29
CA GLY A 44 3.29 5.88 4.50
C GLY A 44 4.08 7.15 4.19
N GLY A 45 3.43 8.26 3.82
CA GLY A 45 4.08 9.54 3.53
C GLY A 45 4.72 9.63 2.14
N ILE A 46 4.42 8.71 1.22
CA ILE A 46 5.04 8.64 -0.11
C ILE A 46 4.29 9.53 -1.11
N ARG A 47 5.00 10.47 -1.74
CA ARG A 47 4.45 11.41 -2.74
C ARG A 47 4.82 11.10 -4.18
N GLU A 48 5.97 10.46 -4.41
CA GLU A 48 6.44 10.09 -5.74
C GLU A 48 6.17 8.61 -5.96
N ILE A 49 5.31 8.29 -6.94
CA ILE A 49 4.81 6.93 -7.17
C ILE A 49 5.05 6.54 -8.63
N CYS A 50 5.58 5.34 -8.85
CA CYS A 50 5.65 4.71 -10.16
C CYS A 50 4.63 3.57 -10.22
N LEU A 51 3.63 3.69 -11.10
CA LEU A 51 2.67 2.63 -11.36
C LEU A 51 3.14 1.82 -12.56
N ILE A 52 3.37 0.53 -12.33
CA ILE A 52 3.81 -0.41 -13.37
C ILE A 52 2.66 -1.33 -13.75
N SER A 53 2.29 -1.34 -15.02
CA SER A 53 1.21 -2.21 -15.52
C SER A 53 1.48 -2.71 -16.95
N THR A 54 0.57 -3.54 -17.46
CA THR A 54 0.65 -4.01 -18.84
C THR A 54 0.37 -2.87 -19.82
N PRO A 55 0.93 -2.90 -21.06
CA PRO A 55 0.63 -1.90 -22.10
C PRO A 55 -0.86 -1.73 -22.36
N ARG A 56 -1.63 -2.81 -22.24
CA ARG A 56 -3.10 -2.81 -22.46
C ARG A 56 -3.85 -2.00 -21.40
N ASP A 57 -3.46 -2.13 -20.13
CA ASP A 57 -4.23 -1.59 -19.01
C ASP A 57 -3.67 -0.25 -18.50
N LEU A 58 -2.42 0.09 -18.83
CA LEU A 58 -1.76 1.33 -18.40
C LEU A 58 -2.56 2.60 -18.73
N PRO A 59 -3.14 2.75 -19.96
CA PRO A 59 -3.96 3.94 -20.29
C PRO A 59 -5.19 4.10 -19.38
N ARG A 60 -5.74 2.99 -18.85
CA ARG A 60 -6.89 3.03 -17.96
C ARG A 60 -6.52 3.51 -16.57
N PHE A 61 -5.34 3.12 -16.07
CA PHE A 61 -4.79 3.68 -14.83
C PHE A 61 -4.49 5.18 -14.98
N GLN A 62 -3.93 5.61 -16.10
CA GLN A 62 -3.72 7.02 -16.40
C GLN A 62 -5.03 7.82 -16.44
N GLN A 63 -6.08 7.24 -17.02
CA GLN A 63 -7.41 7.86 -17.05
C GLN A 63 -8.02 7.95 -15.63
N LEU A 64 -7.81 6.94 -14.78
CA LEU A 64 -8.37 6.87 -13.44
C LEU A 64 -7.67 7.80 -12.46
N LEU A 65 -6.33 7.80 -12.45
CA LEU A 65 -5.51 8.44 -11.41
C LEU A 65 -4.85 9.75 -11.88
N GLY A 66 -4.83 10.02 -13.20
CA GLY A 66 -4.14 11.18 -13.77
C GLY A 66 -2.64 11.14 -13.51
N ASP A 67 -2.05 12.31 -13.33
CA ASP A 67 -0.64 12.49 -12.96
C ASP A 67 -0.42 12.54 -11.43
N GLY A 68 -1.48 12.38 -10.65
CA GLY A 68 -1.46 12.45 -9.19
C GLY A 68 -1.55 13.86 -8.61
N SER A 69 -1.38 14.92 -9.40
CA SER A 69 -1.35 16.32 -8.93
C SER A 69 -2.61 16.70 -8.15
N ARG A 70 -3.77 16.16 -8.53
CA ARG A 70 -5.04 16.34 -7.82
C ARG A 70 -4.98 15.88 -6.35
N MET A 71 -4.13 14.92 -6.00
CA MET A 71 -3.92 14.40 -4.64
C MET A 71 -2.64 14.94 -3.98
N GLY A 72 -1.99 15.96 -4.58
CA GLY A 72 -0.74 16.52 -4.08
C GLY A 72 0.46 15.57 -4.19
N ILE A 73 0.41 14.62 -5.12
CA ILE A 73 1.43 13.61 -5.41
C ILE A 73 1.84 13.65 -6.88
N SER A 74 2.86 12.87 -7.24
CA SER A 74 3.29 12.66 -8.63
C SER A 74 3.21 11.17 -8.96
N ILE A 75 2.59 10.82 -10.10
CA ILE A 75 2.50 9.45 -10.58
C ILE A 75 3.17 9.34 -11.95
N GLU A 76 4.25 8.56 -12.02
CA GLU A 76 4.83 8.09 -13.27
C GLU A 76 4.25 6.73 -13.64
N TYR A 77 4.16 6.45 -14.96
CA TYR A 77 3.62 5.21 -15.49
C TYR A 77 4.67 4.48 -16.30
N ARG A 78 4.86 3.17 -16.03
CA ARG A 78 5.82 2.32 -16.71
C ARG A 78 5.16 1.05 -17.20
N GLU A 79 5.62 0.57 -18.34
CA GLU A 79 5.09 -0.66 -18.94
C GLU A 79 5.86 -1.89 -18.47
N GLN A 80 5.13 -2.92 -18.07
CA GLN A 80 5.61 -4.28 -17.93
C GLN A 80 5.05 -5.10 -19.09
N ALA A 81 5.81 -5.20 -20.18
CA ALA A 81 5.38 -5.90 -21.39
C ALA A 81 5.16 -7.40 -21.17
N LYS A 82 5.97 -8.00 -20.28
CA LYS A 82 5.87 -9.42 -19.87
C LYS A 82 6.03 -9.51 -18.36
N PRO A 83 5.19 -10.29 -17.66
CA PRO A 83 5.28 -10.47 -16.21
C PRO A 83 6.38 -11.50 -15.89
N GLU A 84 7.61 -11.04 -15.74
CA GLU A 84 8.79 -11.87 -15.44
C GLU A 84 9.15 -11.89 -13.95
N GLY A 85 8.17 -11.68 -13.08
CA GLY A 85 8.31 -11.71 -11.64
C GLY A 85 8.20 -10.34 -10.97
N ILE A 86 8.05 -10.35 -9.63
CA ILE A 86 7.85 -9.12 -8.86
C ILE A 86 9.11 -8.25 -8.86
N ALA A 87 10.30 -8.86 -8.72
CA ALA A 87 11.55 -8.10 -8.66
C ALA A 87 11.90 -7.39 -9.97
N GLN A 88 11.27 -7.74 -11.11
CA GLN A 88 11.40 -7.01 -12.37
C GLN A 88 10.97 -5.55 -12.22
N ALA A 89 10.07 -5.23 -11.27
CA ALA A 89 9.62 -3.88 -11.01
C ALA A 89 10.78 -2.91 -10.72
N PHE A 90 11.81 -3.34 -10.03
CA PHE A 90 12.99 -2.52 -9.73
C PHE A 90 13.83 -2.22 -10.97
N LEU A 91 13.89 -3.15 -11.95
CA LEU A 91 14.58 -2.94 -13.23
C LEU A 91 13.80 -1.96 -14.12
N ILE A 92 12.47 -2.09 -14.17
CA ILE A 92 11.60 -1.20 -14.93
C ILE A 92 11.63 0.22 -14.35
N ALA A 93 11.64 0.33 -13.02
CA ALA A 93 11.61 1.61 -12.32
C ALA A 93 13.00 2.16 -11.98
N GLU A 94 14.12 1.59 -12.46
CA GLU A 94 15.48 1.97 -12.08
C GLU A 94 15.72 3.48 -12.18
N SER A 95 15.38 4.09 -13.32
CA SER A 95 15.57 5.53 -13.52
C SER A 95 14.66 6.39 -12.64
N PHE A 96 13.49 5.89 -12.27
CA PHE A 96 12.59 6.52 -11.30
C PHE A 96 13.15 6.43 -9.88
N ILE A 97 13.61 5.26 -9.46
CA ILE A 97 14.20 5.06 -8.14
C ILE A 97 15.41 5.98 -7.94
N GLY A 98 16.31 6.03 -8.93
CA GLY A 98 17.53 6.83 -8.83
C GLY A 98 18.39 6.36 -7.65
N GLY A 99 18.72 7.30 -6.74
CA GLY A 99 19.48 7.02 -5.52
C GLY A 99 18.62 6.83 -4.26
N ASP A 100 17.29 6.85 -4.39
CA ASP A 100 16.38 6.85 -3.25
C ASP A 100 16.09 5.44 -2.72
N ALA A 101 15.67 5.37 -1.46
CA ALA A 101 14.97 4.19 -0.93
C ALA A 101 13.61 4.05 -1.62
N VAL A 102 13.10 2.82 -1.72
CA VAL A 102 11.87 2.53 -2.44
C VAL A 102 10.98 1.57 -1.65
N SER A 103 9.68 1.85 -1.63
CA SER A 103 8.66 0.88 -1.23
C SER A 103 8.01 0.27 -2.47
N LEU A 104 7.84 -1.03 -2.48
CA LEU A 104 7.07 -1.76 -3.49
C LEU A 104 5.81 -2.34 -2.85
N ILE A 105 4.66 -2.03 -3.44
CA ILE A 105 3.39 -2.64 -3.06
C ILE A 105 2.74 -3.35 -4.26
N LEU A 106 2.17 -4.52 -4.00
CA LEU A 106 1.40 -5.25 -5.02
C LEU A 106 0.00 -4.65 -5.14
N GLY A 107 -0.43 -4.39 -6.36
CA GLY A 107 -1.67 -3.69 -6.66
C GLY A 107 -2.96 -4.44 -6.30
N ASP A 108 -2.86 -5.69 -5.84
CA ASP A 108 -3.97 -6.53 -5.39
C ASP A 108 -3.94 -6.83 -3.88
N ASN A 109 -3.05 -6.17 -3.14
CA ASN A 109 -2.98 -6.30 -1.70
C ASN A 109 -3.73 -5.15 -1.02
N ILE A 110 -4.60 -5.51 -0.10
CA ILE A 110 -5.43 -4.60 0.69
C ILE A 110 -4.99 -4.73 2.14
N PHE A 111 -4.68 -3.60 2.75
CA PHE A 111 -4.26 -3.51 4.13
C PHE A 111 -5.22 -2.62 4.91
N TYR A 112 -5.61 -3.02 6.12
CA TYR A 112 -6.46 -2.21 6.98
C TYR A 112 -6.23 -2.51 8.47
N GLY A 113 -6.22 -1.47 9.27
CA GLY A 113 -6.05 -1.52 10.72
C GLY A 113 -4.86 -0.69 11.21
N ASN A 114 -4.69 -0.61 12.52
CA ASN A 114 -3.53 0.04 13.13
C ASN A 114 -2.31 -0.89 13.01
N ASN A 115 -1.41 -0.57 12.12
CA ASN A 115 -0.43 -1.50 11.55
C ASN A 115 1.03 -1.10 11.79
N GLY A 116 1.31 0.10 12.27
CA GLY A 116 2.68 0.60 12.39
C GLY A 116 3.39 0.85 11.05
N PHE A 117 2.68 0.80 9.90
CA PHE A 117 3.31 1.06 8.60
C PHE A 117 3.92 2.45 8.56
N GLY A 118 3.21 3.47 9.05
CA GLY A 118 3.73 4.84 9.12
C GLY A 118 5.06 4.91 9.87
N GLU A 119 5.19 4.19 10.99
CA GLU A 119 6.42 4.08 11.76
C GLU A 119 7.51 3.35 10.96
N ALA A 120 7.18 2.21 10.34
CA ALA A 120 8.12 1.45 9.54
C ALA A 120 8.68 2.25 8.34
N PHE A 121 7.84 3.09 7.70
CA PHE A 121 8.26 4.00 6.65
C PHE A 121 9.13 5.15 7.17
N ALA A 122 8.73 5.75 8.30
CA ALA A 122 9.43 6.90 8.89
C ALA A 122 10.79 6.52 9.49
N GLU A 123 10.90 5.34 10.09
CA GLU A 123 12.11 4.84 10.75
C GLU A 123 13.08 4.13 9.77
N PHE A 124 12.68 3.91 8.52
CA PHE A 124 13.51 3.20 7.56
C PHE A 124 14.77 4.01 7.21
N THR A 125 15.93 3.39 7.37
CA THR A 125 17.22 4.02 7.08
C THR A 125 18.01 3.28 5.99
N SER A 126 18.05 1.95 6.04
CA SER A 126 18.82 1.14 5.07
C SER A 126 18.43 -0.34 5.15
N GLY A 127 18.88 -1.12 4.18
CA GLY A 127 18.62 -2.54 4.09
C GLY A 127 17.23 -2.84 3.51
N ALA A 128 16.54 -3.80 4.09
CA ALA A 128 15.19 -4.19 3.71
C ALA A 128 14.28 -4.34 4.93
N THR A 129 13.05 -3.86 4.83
CA THR A 129 11.97 -4.15 5.77
C THR A 129 10.84 -4.85 5.04
N VAL A 130 10.43 -6.01 5.54
CA VAL A 130 9.27 -6.76 5.08
C VAL A 130 8.36 -7.06 6.24
N PHE A 131 7.13 -7.48 5.96
CA PHE A 131 6.15 -7.72 6.99
C PHE A 131 5.85 -9.22 7.10
N GLY A 132 5.54 -9.69 8.31
CA GLY A 132 5.14 -11.05 8.58
C GLY A 132 3.69 -11.08 9.08
N TYR A 133 2.80 -11.71 8.33
CA TYR A 133 1.39 -11.86 8.68
C TYR A 133 1.05 -13.32 8.95
N HIS A 134 0.39 -13.58 10.08
CA HIS A 134 0.03 -14.95 10.46
C HIS A 134 -1.17 -15.45 9.66
N VAL A 135 -0.99 -16.52 8.88
CA VAL A 135 -2.00 -17.13 8.03
C VAL A 135 -2.19 -18.62 8.40
N HIS A 136 -3.30 -19.21 7.97
CA HIS A 136 -3.54 -20.64 8.15
C HIS A 136 -3.02 -21.50 7.00
N ASP A 137 -2.81 -20.91 5.80
CA ASP A 137 -2.40 -21.52 4.53
C ASP A 137 -1.07 -20.94 4.00
N PRO A 138 0.03 -21.01 4.79
CA PRO A 138 1.28 -20.32 4.47
C PRO A 138 1.96 -20.80 3.17
N GLU A 139 1.68 -22.01 2.70
CA GLU A 139 2.26 -22.61 1.48
C GLU A 139 1.93 -21.82 0.18
N ARG A 140 1.00 -20.89 0.25
CA ARG A 140 0.64 -20.03 -0.90
C ARG A 140 1.56 -18.84 -1.10
N TYR A 141 2.39 -18.51 -0.10
CA TYR A 141 3.14 -17.25 0.00
C TYR A 141 4.63 -17.47 0.24
N GLY A 142 5.42 -16.42 0.22
CA GLY A 142 6.73 -16.43 0.84
C GLY A 142 6.58 -16.58 2.35
N VAL A 143 7.30 -17.51 2.97
CA VAL A 143 7.18 -17.85 4.40
C VAL A 143 8.46 -17.52 5.13
N VAL A 144 8.35 -16.76 6.23
CA VAL A 144 9.48 -16.43 7.11
C VAL A 144 9.56 -17.41 8.27
N GLU A 145 10.77 -17.95 8.52
CA GLU A 145 11.10 -18.70 9.72
C GLU A 145 11.82 -17.81 10.73
N PHE A 146 11.47 -17.93 11.99
CA PHE A 146 12.08 -17.16 13.08
C PHE A 146 12.80 -18.08 14.07
N ASP A 147 13.88 -17.60 14.67
CA ASP A 147 14.52 -18.22 15.81
C ASP A 147 13.74 -17.96 17.12
N ALA A 148 14.24 -18.51 18.23
CA ALA A 148 13.64 -18.33 19.56
C ALA A 148 13.66 -16.88 20.06
N ALA A 149 14.56 -16.05 19.52
CA ALA A 149 14.64 -14.61 19.82
C ALA A 149 13.72 -13.76 18.93
N GLY A 150 13.01 -14.39 17.98
CA GLY A 150 12.11 -13.71 17.04
C GLY A 150 12.82 -13.08 15.83
N LYS A 151 14.10 -13.39 15.59
CA LYS A 151 14.86 -12.95 14.44
C LYS A 151 14.56 -13.87 13.25
N ALA A 152 14.35 -13.30 12.07
CA ALA A 152 14.20 -14.05 10.82
C ALA A 152 15.51 -14.82 10.49
N ILE A 153 15.40 -16.12 10.20
CA ILE A 153 16.52 -16.99 9.87
C ILE A 153 16.42 -17.62 8.50
N SER A 154 15.21 -17.72 7.94
CA SER A 154 15.01 -18.14 6.55
C SER A 154 13.75 -17.52 5.97
N ILE A 155 13.72 -17.39 4.63
CA ILE A 155 12.51 -17.08 3.85
C ILE A 155 12.48 -18.05 2.66
N GLU A 156 11.32 -18.68 2.45
CA GLU A 156 11.13 -19.64 1.37
C GLU A 156 9.88 -19.31 0.57
N GLU A 157 10.00 -19.32 -0.77
CA GLU A 157 8.87 -19.03 -1.67
C GLU A 157 7.99 -20.29 -1.84
N LYS A 158 6.73 -20.17 -1.43
CA LYS A 158 5.71 -21.22 -1.58
C LYS A 158 6.19 -22.62 -1.17
N PRO A 159 6.67 -22.77 0.06
CA PRO A 159 7.24 -24.03 0.52
C PRO A 159 6.16 -25.13 0.57
N LYS A 160 6.52 -26.35 0.14
CA LYS A 160 5.61 -27.51 0.28
C LYS A 160 5.39 -27.92 1.74
N GLN A 161 6.35 -27.61 2.60
CA GLN A 161 6.31 -27.85 4.04
C GLN A 161 6.74 -26.56 4.75
N PRO A 162 5.79 -25.65 5.02
CA PRO A 162 6.08 -24.38 5.66
C PRO A 162 6.66 -24.56 7.06
N LYS A 163 7.73 -23.83 7.37
CA LYS A 163 8.39 -23.87 8.69
C LYS A 163 7.74 -22.94 9.72
N SER A 164 6.85 -22.07 9.29
CA SER A 164 6.06 -21.19 10.13
C SER A 164 4.72 -20.84 9.47
N HIS A 165 3.86 -20.13 10.20
CA HIS A 165 2.62 -19.57 9.68
C HIS A 165 2.75 -18.09 9.28
N TYR A 166 3.96 -17.53 9.23
CA TYR A 166 4.16 -16.11 8.88
C TYR A 166 4.43 -15.96 7.38
N ALA A 167 3.40 -15.55 6.66
CA ALA A 167 3.48 -15.16 5.25
C ALA A 167 4.04 -13.73 5.11
N VAL A 168 4.74 -13.47 4.01
CA VAL A 168 5.18 -12.13 3.61
C VAL A 168 4.14 -11.50 2.70
N PRO A 169 3.39 -10.48 3.18
CA PRO A 169 2.48 -9.71 2.33
C PRO A 169 3.20 -8.95 1.23
N GLY A 170 2.42 -8.50 0.25
CA GLY A 170 2.93 -7.76 -0.90
C GLY A 170 3.24 -6.29 -0.61
N LEU A 171 3.91 -5.99 0.49
CA LEU A 171 4.45 -4.66 0.84
C LEU A 171 5.89 -4.82 1.32
N TYR A 172 6.79 -4.08 0.71
CA TYR A 172 8.24 -4.20 0.91
C TYR A 172 8.87 -2.81 0.94
N ILE A 173 9.90 -2.61 1.75
CA ILE A 173 10.70 -1.38 1.79
C ILE A 173 12.17 -1.76 1.62
N TYR A 174 12.87 -1.08 0.71
CA TYR A 174 14.26 -1.36 0.41
C TYR A 174 15.07 -0.08 0.27
N ASP A 175 16.34 -0.18 0.56
CA ASP A 175 17.31 0.82 0.13
C ASP A 175 17.62 0.67 -1.38
N ASN A 176 18.44 1.55 -1.90
CA ASN A 176 18.78 1.59 -3.33
C ASN A 176 19.55 0.35 -3.83
N GLU A 177 20.18 -0.43 -2.94
CA GLU A 177 20.88 -1.67 -3.29
C GLU A 177 19.95 -2.70 -3.94
N VAL A 178 18.63 -2.58 -3.73
CA VAL A 178 17.63 -3.47 -4.34
C VAL A 178 17.74 -3.53 -5.85
N VAL A 179 18.08 -2.42 -6.51
CA VAL A 179 18.25 -2.38 -7.98
C VAL A 179 19.43 -3.25 -8.41
N THR A 180 20.55 -3.13 -7.69
CA THR A 180 21.76 -3.95 -7.96
C THR A 180 21.48 -5.42 -7.68
N ILE A 181 20.77 -5.73 -6.60
CA ILE A 181 20.36 -7.10 -6.27
C ILE A 181 19.47 -7.66 -7.38
N ALA A 182 18.45 -6.92 -7.81
CA ALA A 182 17.51 -7.35 -8.85
C ALA A 182 18.21 -7.62 -10.18
N LYS A 183 19.22 -6.82 -10.57
CA LYS A 183 20.04 -7.03 -11.77
C LYS A 183 20.83 -8.34 -11.75
N ASN A 184 21.21 -8.80 -10.58
CA ASN A 184 22.02 -10.01 -10.39
C ASN A 184 21.20 -11.27 -10.10
N LEU A 185 19.87 -11.16 -9.99
CA LEU A 185 19.01 -12.31 -9.79
C LEU A 185 18.99 -13.22 -11.02
N LYS A 186 18.89 -14.51 -10.75
CA LYS A 186 18.59 -15.51 -11.78
C LYS A 186 17.12 -15.87 -11.70
N PRO A 187 16.43 -16.01 -12.85
CA PRO A 187 15.06 -16.49 -12.86
C PRO A 187 14.92 -17.82 -12.13
N SER A 188 13.83 -17.97 -11.39
CA SER A 188 13.47 -19.23 -10.72
C SER A 188 13.11 -20.33 -11.72
N ALA A 189 12.82 -21.53 -11.24
CA ALA A 189 12.31 -22.63 -12.08
C ALA A 189 10.97 -22.27 -12.80
N ARG A 190 10.27 -21.22 -12.35
CA ARG A 190 9.08 -20.66 -12.99
C ARG A 190 9.40 -19.62 -14.07
N GLY A 191 10.67 -19.27 -14.26
CA GLY A 191 11.11 -18.21 -15.17
C GLY A 191 10.90 -16.80 -14.61
N GLU A 192 10.67 -16.64 -13.29
CA GLU A 192 10.34 -15.38 -12.63
C GLU A 192 11.52 -14.87 -11.79
N LEU A 193 11.71 -13.54 -11.78
CA LEU A 193 12.57 -12.84 -10.82
C LEU A 193 11.79 -12.67 -9.52
N GLU A 194 12.03 -13.61 -8.59
CA GLU A 194 11.25 -13.71 -7.36
C GLU A 194 11.65 -12.64 -6.36
N ILE A 195 10.64 -11.99 -5.74
CA ILE A 195 10.88 -11.03 -4.65
C ILE A 195 11.48 -11.72 -3.43
N THR A 196 11.14 -12.98 -3.20
CA THR A 196 11.72 -13.79 -2.12
C THR A 196 13.23 -13.94 -2.27
N ALA A 197 13.75 -14.03 -3.51
CA ALA A 197 15.19 -14.08 -3.73
C ALA A 197 15.89 -12.76 -3.36
N VAL A 198 15.25 -11.62 -3.57
CA VAL A 198 15.70 -10.30 -3.07
C VAL A 198 15.80 -10.32 -1.54
N ASN A 199 14.71 -10.74 -0.87
CA ASN A 199 14.66 -10.80 0.59
C ASN A 199 15.72 -11.74 1.18
N VAL A 200 15.97 -12.89 0.54
CA VAL A 200 17.02 -13.84 0.94
C VAL A 200 18.40 -13.20 0.82
N GLU A 201 18.65 -12.38 -0.21
CA GLU A 201 19.93 -11.69 -0.35
C GLU A 201 20.16 -10.68 0.77
N TYR A 202 19.16 -9.88 1.14
CA TYR A 202 19.24 -8.99 2.31
C TYR A 202 19.39 -9.77 3.62
N LEU A 203 18.69 -10.91 3.76
CA LEU A 203 18.83 -11.77 4.92
C LEU A 203 20.26 -12.30 5.10
N LYS A 204 20.90 -12.77 4.01
CA LYS A 204 22.31 -13.24 4.01
C LYS A 204 23.29 -12.15 4.43
N ARG A 205 23.01 -10.91 4.06
CA ARG A 205 23.80 -9.72 4.45
C ARG A 205 23.53 -9.26 5.89
N GLY A 206 22.56 -9.87 6.57
CA GLY A 206 22.13 -9.41 7.91
C GLY A 206 21.40 -8.07 7.90
N GLN A 207 20.85 -7.67 6.76
CA GLN A 207 20.21 -6.37 6.51
C GLN A 207 18.70 -6.48 6.30
N LEU A 208 18.07 -7.63 6.63
CA LEU A 208 16.63 -7.82 6.55
C LEU A 208 15.99 -7.65 7.93
N ARG A 209 15.05 -6.71 8.04
CA ARG A 209 14.13 -6.55 9.16
C ARG A 209 12.78 -7.16 8.80
N VAL A 210 12.16 -7.91 9.70
CA VAL A 210 10.81 -8.45 9.52
C VAL A 210 9.91 -7.95 10.64
N GLU A 211 8.92 -7.13 10.28
CA GLU A 211 7.91 -6.59 11.19
C GLU A 211 6.71 -7.53 11.26
N LYS A 212 6.39 -8.02 12.43
CA LYS A 212 5.20 -8.86 12.64
C LYS A 212 3.96 -7.98 12.76
N LEU A 213 3.02 -8.15 11.84
CA LEU A 213 1.75 -7.45 11.89
C LEU A 213 0.92 -7.93 13.07
N SER A 214 0.28 -6.98 13.76
CA SER A 214 -0.46 -7.22 14.99
C SER A 214 -1.77 -7.99 14.76
N ARG A 215 -2.32 -8.56 15.83
CA ARG A 215 -3.69 -9.12 15.81
C ARG A 215 -4.68 -7.97 15.59
N GLY A 216 -5.72 -8.22 14.79
CA GLY A 216 -6.72 -7.21 14.43
C GLY A 216 -6.35 -6.41 13.18
N PHE A 217 -5.14 -6.59 12.65
CA PHE A 217 -4.78 -6.11 11.34
C PHE A 217 -5.34 -7.04 10.25
N ALA A 218 -5.88 -6.47 9.18
CA ALA A 218 -6.35 -7.23 8.03
C ALA A 218 -5.40 -7.06 6.84
N TRP A 219 -4.97 -8.19 6.29
CA TRP A 219 -4.35 -8.28 4.98
C TRP A 219 -5.19 -9.20 4.11
N LEU A 220 -5.61 -8.69 2.95
CA LEU A 220 -6.45 -9.41 2.00
C LEU A 220 -5.74 -9.46 0.65
N ASP A 221 -5.54 -10.68 0.13
CA ASP A 221 -5.01 -10.96 -1.20
C ASP A 221 -6.18 -11.22 -2.15
N ALA A 222 -6.58 -10.22 -2.94
CA ALA A 222 -7.70 -10.31 -3.87
C ALA A 222 -7.29 -11.00 -5.20
N GLY A 223 -6.55 -12.11 -5.12
CA GLY A 223 -5.99 -12.80 -6.27
C GLY A 223 -6.91 -13.83 -6.95
N THR A 224 -8.04 -14.21 -6.34
CA THR A 224 -9.03 -15.17 -6.84
C THR A 224 -10.44 -14.59 -6.73
N SER A 225 -11.44 -15.19 -7.42
CA SER A 225 -12.82 -14.73 -7.32
C SER A 225 -13.37 -14.80 -5.89
N SER A 226 -13.02 -15.86 -5.14
CA SER A 226 -13.44 -16.01 -3.75
C SER A 226 -12.78 -14.94 -2.87
N SER A 227 -11.45 -14.74 -2.96
CA SER A 227 -10.76 -13.75 -2.15
C SER A 227 -11.14 -12.30 -2.52
N LEU A 228 -11.47 -12.02 -3.78
CA LEU A 228 -12.03 -10.71 -4.19
C LEU A 228 -13.41 -10.47 -3.56
N HIS A 229 -14.26 -11.49 -3.54
CA HIS A 229 -15.57 -11.42 -2.88
C HIS A 229 -15.43 -11.22 -1.37
N GLU A 230 -14.56 -11.98 -0.72
CA GLU A 230 -14.26 -11.87 0.72
C GLU A 230 -13.72 -10.48 1.07
N ALA A 231 -12.80 -9.94 0.26
CA ALA A 231 -12.29 -8.58 0.43
C ALA A 231 -13.41 -7.54 0.31
N SER A 232 -14.27 -7.66 -0.71
CA SER A 232 -15.43 -6.76 -0.88
C SER A 232 -16.40 -6.83 0.28
N ALA A 233 -16.71 -8.03 0.78
CA ALA A 233 -17.59 -8.22 1.93
C ALA A 233 -16.98 -7.65 3.23
N TYR A 234 -15.68 -7.83 3.42
CA TYR A 234 -14.96 -7.24 4.56
C TYR A 234 -15.03 -5.71 4.53
N VAL A 235 -14.65 -5.09 3.40
CA VAL A 235 -14.70 -3.62 3.23
C VAL A 235 -16.11 -3.11 3.47
N GLN A 236 -17.13 -3.71 2.83
CA GLN A 236 -18.53 -3.35 3.03
C GLN A 236 -18.93 -3.41 4.51
N THR A 237 -18.58 -4.48 5.20
CA THR A 237 -18.96 -4.68 6.61
C THR A 237 -18.40 -3.59 7.49
N ILE A 238 -17.11 -3.27 7.34
CA ILE A 238 -16.46 -2.24 8.15
C ILE A 238 -17.02 -0.85 7.81
N GLU A 239 -17.08 -0.48 6.53
CA GLU A 239 -17.60 0.83 6.11
C GLU A 239 -19.06 1.05 6.54
N SER A 240 -19.92 0.03 6.42
CA SER A 240 -21.31 0.12 6.84
C SER A 240 -21.48 0.28 8.36
N ARG A 241 -20.52 -0.19 9.16
CA ARG A 241 -20.58 -0.10 10.63
C ARG A 241 -19.97 1.18 11.17
N THR A 242 -18.89 1.64 10.53
CA THR A 242 -18.10 2.77 11.04
C THR A 242 -18.41 4.10 10.35
N GLY A 243 -18.93 4.05 9.11
CA GLY A 243 -19.03 5.21 8.24
C GLY A 243 -17.69 5.67 7.65
N ILE A 244 -16.58 4.97 7.97
CA ILE A 244 -15.24 5.32 7.53
C ILE A 244 -14.88 4.47 6.32
N LYS A 245 -14.40 5.10 5.24
CA LYS A 245 -13.99 4.38 4.03
C LYS A 245 -12.63 3.73 4.18
N ILE A 246 -12.50 2.53 3.65
CA ILE A 246 -11.24 1.81 3.52
C ILE A 246 -10.68 2.05 2.12
N GLY A 247 -9.44 2.54 2.02
CA GLY A 247 -8.81 2.81 0.73
C GLY A 247 -9.38 4.05 0.03
N CYS A 248 -9.38 5.19 0.73
CA CYS A 248 -9.74 6.50 0.20
C CYS A 248 -8.47 7.34 -0.01
N PRO A 249 -7.91 7.40 -1.25
CA PRO A 249 -6.65 8.10 -1.49
C PRO A 249 -6.70 9.59 -1.18
N GLU A 250 -7.84 10.27 -1.44
CA GLU A 250 -8.00 11.69 -1.18
C GLU A 250 -7.95 12.01 0.32
N GLU A 251 -8.61 11.19 1.15
CA GLU A 251 -8.53 11.33 2.60
C GLU A 251 -7.12 11.02 3.11
N ALA A 252 -6.48 9.94 2.61
CA ALA A 252 -5.12 9.60 2.98
C ALA A 252 -4.13 10.73 2.64
N ALA A 253 -4.24 11.31 1.44
CA ALA A 253 -3.45 12.46 1.03
C ALA A 253 -3.67 13.68 1.93
N PHE A 254 -4.91 13.93 2.32
CA PHE A 254 -5.24 15.01 3.25
C PHE A 254 -4.67 14.77 4.66
N ARG A 255 -4.86 13.59 5.22
CA ARG A 255 -4.34 13.25 6.56
C ARG A 255 -2.81 13.20 6.61
N SER A 256 -2.16 12.84 5.50
CA SER A 256 -0.70 12.90 5.35
C SER A 256 -0.17 14.32 5.06
N GLY A 257 -1.03 15.34 5.03
CA GLY A 257 -0.65 16.74 4.80
C GLY A 257 -0.22 17.04 3.36
N PHE A 258 -0.63 16.22 2.38
CA PHE A 258 -0.39 16.46 0.97
C PHE A 258 -1.43 17.41 0.38
N LEU A 259 -2.62 17.42 0.96
CA LEU A 259 -3.73 18.32 0.65
C LEU A 259 -4.09 19.15 1.88
N ASN A 260 -4.50 20.38 1.66
CA ASN A 260 -5.18 21.19 2.67
C ASN A 260 -6.71 21.07 2.56
N ILE A 261 -7.44 21.63 3.55
CA ILE A 261 -8.92 21.58 3.58
C ILE A 261 -9.55 22.14 2.31
N SER A 262 -9.03 23.25 1.78
CA SER A 262 -9.60 23.90 0.60
C SER A 262 -9.43 23.04 -0.65
N GLU A 263 -8.28 22.38 -0.79
CA GLU A 263 -8.00 21.44 -1.88
C GLU A 263 -8.89 20.20 -1.80
N LEU A 264 -9.04 19.60 -0.60
CA LEU A 264 -9.94 18.45 -0.41
C LEU A 264 -11.39 18.82 -0.70
N THR A 265 -11.83 20.03 -0.28
CA THR A 265 -13.17 20.55 -0.59
C THR A 265 -13.37 20.68 -2.11
N ALA A 266 -12.42 21.28 -2.82
CA ALA A 266 -12.50 21.43 -4.27
C ALA A 266 -12.56 20.07 -4.99
N ILE A 267 -11.81 19.07 -4.50
CA ILE A 267 -11.86 17.69 -5.01
C ILE A 267 -13.28 17.12 -4.83
N ALA A 268 -13.84 17.20 -3.64
CA ALA A 268 -15.18 16.69 -3.36
C ALA A 268 -16.24 17.39 -4.24
N GLU A 269 -16.20 18.71 -4.37
CA GLU A 269 -17.12 19.48 -5.19
C GLU A 269 -17.04 19.17 -6.69
N SER A 270 -15.87 18.74 -7.17
CA SER A 270 -15.66 18.33 -8.56
C SER A 270 -16.28 16.99 -8.91
N MET A 271 -16.66 16.18 -7.90
CA MET A 271 -17.27 14.86 -8.09
C MET A 271 -18.78 14.99 -8.35
N PRO A 272 -19.37 14.02 -9.07
CA PRO A 272 -20.82 13.91 -9.15
C PRO A 272 -21.43 13.72 -7.76
N ASN A 273 -22.73 14.00 -7.60
CA ASN A 273 -23.42 13.73 -6.35
C ASN A 273 -23.51 12.21 -6.12
N CYS A 274 -22.70 11.68 -5.21
CA CYS A 274 -22.60 10.27 -4.87
C CYS A 274 -22.14 10.08 -3.41
N GLU A 275 -22.23 8.86 -2.89
CA GLU A 275 -21.83 8.53 -1.52
C GLU A 275 -20.35 8.81 -1.24
N TYR A 276 -19.47 8.61 -2.22
CA TYR A 276 -18.03 8.88 -2.08
C TYR A 276 -17.76 10.38 -1.87
N ARG A 277 -18.45 11.25 -2.63
CA ARG A 277 -18.41 12.70 -2.44
C ARG A 277 -18.94 13.10 -1.06
N ALA A 278 -20.10 12.57 -0.66
CA ALA A 278 -20.72 12.87 0.64
C ALA A 278 -19.78 12.50 1.80
N TYR A 279 -19.05 11.42 1.67
CA TYR A 279 -18.02 11.02 2.63
C TYR A 279 -16.90 12.07 2.75
N LEU A 280 -16.31 12.50 1.63
CA LEU A 280 -15.23 13.51 1.65
C LEU A 280 -15.73 14.85 2.23
N GLU A 281 -16.98 15.25 1.95
CA GLU A 281 -17.59 16.45 2.55
C GLU A 281 -17.73 16.29 4.07
N GLU A 282 -18.00 15.09 4.59
CA GLU A 282 -18.07 14.87 6.04
C GLU A 282 -16.67 14.90 6.67
N VAL A 283 -15.64 14.32 6.05
CA VAL A 283 -14.24 14.43 6.48
C VAL A 283 -13.83 15.90 6.63
N VAL A 284 -14.16 16.74 5.65
CA VAL A 284 -13.91 18.20 5.71
C VAL A 284 -14.63 18.85 6.89
N LYS A 285 -15.91 18.52 7.10
CA LYS A 285 -16.70 19.08 8.20
C LYS A 285 -16.16 18.69 9.58
N GLU A 286 -15.76 17.45 9.76
CA GLU A 286 -15.16 16.96 11.01
C GLU A 286 -13.85 17.70 11.32
N GLU A 287 -12.97 17.87 10.35
CA GLU A 287 -11.72 18.61 10.52
C GLU A 287 -11.96 20.07 10.90
N VAL A 288 -12.92 20.75 10.25
CA VAL A 288 -13.28 22.13 10.58
C VAL A 288 -13.85 22.23 12.00
N ARG A 289 -14.65 21.26 12.44
CA ARG A 289 -15.19 21.20 13.82
C ARG A 289 -14.07 20.99 14.84
N GLY A 290 -13.15 20.06 14.58
CA GLY A 290 -11.99 19.77 15.43
C GLY A 290 -11.12 21.02 15.65
N ARG A 291 -10.74 21.73 14.58
CA ARG A 291 -9.96 22.97 14.67
C ARG A 291 -10.66 24.09 15.45
N ARG A 292 -11.99 24.20 15.35
CA ARG A 292 -12.78 25.19 16.12
C ARG A 292 -12.78 24.88 17.62
N SER A 293 -12.83 23.61 18.02
CA SER A 293 -12.77 23.22 19.44
C SER A 293 -11.40 23.53 20.03
N GLU A 294 -10.30 23.19 19.36
CA GLU A 294 -8.94 23.48 19.81
C GLU A 294 -8.66 24.98 19.99
N VAL A 295 -9.17 25.83 19.10
CA VAL A 295 -9.06 27.30 19.20
C VAL A 295 -9.85 27.82 20.39
N ARG A 296 -11.00 27.21 20.69
CA ARG A 296 -11.85 27.61 21.83
C ARG A 296 -11.21 27.22 23.16
N ASP A 297 -10.62 26.03 23.25
CA ASP A 297 -9.94 25.54 24.45
C ASP A 297 -8.69 26.36 24.76
N LYS A 298 -7.86 26.66 23.76
CA LYS A 298 -6.70 27.56 23.90
C LYS A 298 -7.09 28.98 24.36
N LYS A 299 -8.22 29.50 23.92
CA LYS A 299 -8.74 30.83 24.39
C LYS A 299 -9.21 30.76 25.83
N SER A 300 -9.84 29.67 26.27
CA SER A 300 -10.25 29.49 27.66
C SER A 300 -9.08 29.37 28.62
N GLU A 301 -8.01 28.67 28.23
CA GLU A 301 -6.77 28.57 29.00
C GLU A 301 -6.05 29.93 29.14
N CYS A 302 -5.97 30.71 28.06
CA CYS A 302 -5.40 32.07 28.11
C CYS A 302 -6.24 33.06 28.96
N SER A 303 -7.56 32.90 29.03
CA SER A 303 -8.42 33.75 29.84
C SER A 303 -8.43 33.38 31.33
N GLY A 304 -8.16 32.13 31.68
CA GLY A 304 -8.06 31.65 33.07
C GLY A 304 -6.78 32.08 33.80
N SER A 305 -5.71 32.39 33.08
CA SER A 305 -4.40 32.77 33.68
C SER A 305 -4.35 34.24 34.12
N PHE A 306 -5.34 35.07 33.87
CA PHE A 306 -5.39 36.48 34.26
C PHE A 306 -6.23 36.76 35.53
N SER A 307 -6.87 35.75 36.16
CA SER A 307 -7.75 35.93 37.30
C SER A 307 -7.12 35.60 38.66
N ASP A 308 -5.87 35.15 38.73
CA ASP A 308 -5.22 34.75 39.96
C ASP A 308 -4.10 35.74 40.47
N GLN A 309 -4.14 37.01 40.04
CA GLN A 309 -3.31 38.07 40.57
C GLN A 309 -4.16 39.30 40.94
N GLN A 310 -4.98 39.14 41.97
CA GLN A 310 -5.45 40.27 42.79
C GLN A 310 -5.59 39.87 44.24
#